data_6481b70de31edf8a80d5e9f1cde2407b
#
_entry.id   6481b70de31edf8a80d5e9f1cde2407b
#
_cell.length_a   1.000
_cell.length_b   1.000
_cell.length_c   1.000
_cell.angle_alpha   90.00
_cell.angle_beta   90.00
_cell.angle_gamma   90.00
#
_symmetry.space_group_name_H-M   'P 1'
#
loop_
_entity.id
_entity.type
_entity.pdbx_description
1 polymer ?
#
loop_
_entity_poly.entity_id
_entity_poly.type
_entity_poly.pdbx_seq_one_letter_code
_entity_poly.pdbx_strand_id
1 'polypeptide(L)'
;TATSLRQERLDAVVFPADGDFLGDWQRGAEVADNGRGLQSSDDPAQPNGGNCYACHQLAPDEVAYGTLGPALTGYGARGQSEPMLRYTWTKLWDTHAYNLCSHMPRFGAQGILTEQQLKDIMAFLLDPASPVNQDL
;
A
#
# COMPACT_ATOMS: atom_id res chain seq x y z
N THR A 1 -16.26 -19.97 -7.46
CA THR A 1 -15.49 -19.51 -8.63
C THR A 1 -14.52 -18.41 -8.26
N ALA A 2 -13.55 -18.15 -9.12
CA ALA A 2 -12.59 -17.05 -8.90
C ALA A 2 -13.30 -15.69 -8.82
N THR A 3 -14.32 -15.48 -9.64
CA THR A 3 -15.13 -14.24 -9.62
C THR A 3 -15.85 -14.08 -8.29
N SER A 4 -16.44 -15.14 -7.75
CA SER A 4 -17.13 -15.10 -6.46
C SER A 4 -16.17 -14.81 -5.31
N LEU A 5 -14.97 -15.40 -5.31
CA LEU A 5 -13.98 -15.18 -4.27
C LEU A 5 -13.45 -13.73 -4.30
N ARG A 6 -13.22 -13.19 -5.49
CA ARG A 6 -12.82 -11.79 -5.61
C ARG A 6 -13.91 -10.85 -5.10
N GLN A 7 -15.16 -11.14 -5.42
CA GLN A 7 -16.29 -10.33 -4.96
C GLN A 7 -16.41 -10.35 -3.43
N GLU A 8 -16.24 -11.51 -2.80
CA GLU A 8 -16.19 -11.60 -1.34
C GLU A 8 -15.12 -10.71 -0.75
N ARG A 9 -13.92 -10.69 -1.35
CA ARG A 9 -12.82 -9.86 -0.90
C ARG A 9 -13.12 -8.37 -1.06
N LEU A 10 -13.72 -7.98 -2.19
CA LEU A 10 -14.15 -6.60 -2.41
C LEU A 10 -15.19 -6.17 -1.37
N ASP A 11 -16.16 -7.01 -1.10
CA ASP A 11 -17.25 -6.73 -0.14
C ASP A 11 -16.73 -6.63 1.30
N ALA A 12 -15.62 -7.31 1.60
CA ALA A 12 -15.02 -7.33 2.93
C ALA A 12 -14.04 -6.17 3.19
N VAL A 13 -13.75 -5.32 2.21
CA VAL A 13 -12.84 -4.17 2.39
C VAL A 13 -13.46 -3.18 3.39
N VAL A 14 -12.67 -2.79 4.40
CA VAL A 14 -13.07 -1.78 5.38
C VAL A 14 -12.42 -0.46 4.99
N PHE A 15 -13.23 0.50 4.60
CA PHE A 15 -12.77 1.84 4.26
C PHE A 15 -12.68 2.72 5.50
N PRO A 16 -11.87 3.81 5.48
CA PRO A 16 -11.82 4.72 6.62
C PRO A 16 -13.21 5.26 6.98
N ALA A 17 -13.60 5.13 8.25
CA ALA A 17 -14.93 5.53 8.71
C ALA A 17 -15.14 7.05 8.61
N ASP A 18 -14.06 7.84 8.72
CA ASP A 18 -14.10 9.30 8.61
C ASP A 18 -14.05 9.80 7.16
N GLY A 19 -13.91 8.91 6.19
CA GLY A 19 -13.80 9.27 4.78
C GLY A 19 -12.48 9.88 4.38
N ASP A 20 -11.51 9.96 5.28
CA ASP A 20 -10.18 10.50 5.03
C ASP A 20 -9.21 9.37 4.68
N PHE A 21 -8.77 9.32 3.42
CA PHE A 21 -7.87 8.29 2.90
C PHE A 21 -6.39 8.66 3.01
N LEU A 22 -6.06 9.92 3.25
CA LEU A 22 -4.69 10.39 3.14
C LEU A 22 -4.16 10.83 4.51
N GLY A 23 -3.08 10.20 4.93
CA GLY A 23 -2.37 10.57 6.16
C GLY A 23 -1.15 11.44 5.84
N ASP A 24 -0.01 11.05 6.37
CA ASP A 24 1.27 11.78 6.25
C ASP A 24 2.22 10.97 5.36
N TRP A 25 2.63 11.57 4.23
CA TRP A 25 3.49 10.86 3.29
C TRP A 25 4.88 10.56 3.87
N GLN A 26 5.38 11.37 4.81
CA GLN A 26 6.69 11.12 5.43
C GLN A 26 6.66 9.85 6.28
N ARG A 27 5.62 9.67 7.08
CA ARG A 27 5.40 8.41 7.80
C ARG A 27 5.16 7.25 6.83
N GLY A 28 4.44 7.51 5.75
CA GLY A 28 4.20 6.50 4.70
C GLY A 28 5.49 6.02 4.06
N ALA A 29 6.43 6.93 3.81
CA ALA A 29 7.75 6.58 3.27
C ALA A 29 8.50 5.63 4.22
N GLU A 30 8.44 5.88 5.52
CA GLU A 30 9.07 5.00 6.52
C GLU A 30 8.44 3.61 6.53
N VAL A 31 7.13 3.54 6.46
CA VAL A 31 6.40 2.25 6.42
C VAL A 31 6.75 1.48 5.14
N ALA A 32 6.84 2.15 4.01
CA ALA A 32 7.17 1.52 2.73
C ALA A 32 8.59 0.94 2.72
N ASP A 33 9.52 1.61 3.38
CA ASP A 33 10.93 1.19 3.44
C ASP A 33 11.18 0.12 4.50
N ASN A 34 10.30 -0.04 5.47
CA ASN A 34 10.47 -0.94 6.60
C ASN A 34 9.94 -2.35 6.26
N GLY A 35 10.82 -3.36 6.34
CA GLY A 35 10.44 -4.75 6.10
C GLY A 35 10.09 -5.55 7.36
N ARG A 36 10.00 -4.90 8.51
CA ARG A 36 9.74 -5.56 9.79
C ARG A 36 8.34 -6.19 9.83
N GLY A 37 8.24 -7.33 10.52
CA GLY A 37 6.97 -8.00 10.77
C GLY A 37 6.56 -9.01 9.72
N LEU A 38 7.33 -9.11 8.64
CA LEU A 38 7.07 -10.06 7.55
C LEU A 38 7.93 -11.32 7.65
N GLN A 39 8.73 -11.43 8.70
CA GLN A 39 9.56 -12.61 8.99
C GLN A 39 9.26 -13.12 10.39
N SER A 40 9.38 -14.44 10.56
CA SER A 40 9.11 -15.08 11.85
C SER A 40 10.08 -14.65 12.95
N SER A 41 11.25 -14.14 12.58
CA SER A 41 12.26 -13.64 13.51
C SER A 41 12.00 -12.23 14.02
N ASP A 42 11.04 -11.51 13.45
CA ASP A 42 10.74 -10.14 13.84
C ASP A 42 10.03 -10.08 15.19
N ASP A 43 10.32 -9.04 15.97
CA ASP A 43 9.68 -8.81 17.26
C ASP A 43 8.21 -8.40 17.07
N PRO A 44 7.25 -9.19 17.54
CA PRO A 44 5.83 -8.87 17.38
C PRO A 44 5.38 -7.62 18.15
N ALA A 45 6.19 -7.11 19.10
CA ALA A 45 5.89 -5.90 19.84
C ALA A 45 6.22 -4.62 19.06
N GLN A 46 6.97 -4.73 17.95
CA GLN A 46 7.34 -3.59 17.12
C GLN A 46 6.33 -3.41 15.97
N PRO A 47 6.09 -2.16 15.53
CA PRO A 47 5.23 -1.94 14.36
C PRO A 47 5.75 -2.62 13.11
N ASN A 48 4.84 -3.19 12.32
CA ASN A 48 5.20 -3.75 11.03
C ASN A 48 5.44 -2.65 10.00
N GLY A 49 6.28 -2.96 9.00
CA GLY A 49 6.39 -2.17 7.78
C GLY A 49 5.72 -2.87 6.62
N GLY A 50 5.63 -2.17 5.49
CA GLY A 50 5.03 -2.70 4.26
C GLY A 50 6.02 -3.42 3.37
N ASN A 51 7.31 -3.11 3.50
CA ASN A 51 8.38 -3.68 2.67
C ASN A 51 8.09 -3.50 1.16
N CYS A 52 7.55 -2.36 0.79
CA CYS A 52 7.07 -2.10 -0.57
C CYS A 52 8.21 -2.14 -1.60
N TYR A 53 9.40 -1.66 -1.21
CA TYR A 53 10.58 -1.66 -2.08
C TYR A 53 11.09 -3.06 -2.42
N ALA A 54 10.72 -4.08 -1.66
CA ALA A 54 11.08 -5.45 -2.00
C ALA A 54 10.50 -5.88 -3.36
N CYS A 55 9.40 -5.25 -3.79
CA CYS A 55 8.70 -5.62 -5.01
C CYS A 55 8.48 -4.45 -5.98
N HIS A 56 8.54 -3.21 -5.52
CA HIS A 56 8.19 -2.01 -6.30
C HIS A 56 9.31 -0.99 -6.32
N GLN A 57 9.45 -0.32 -7.45
CA GLN A 57 10.13 0.96 -7.54
C GLN A 57 9.13 2.06 -7.12
N LEU A 58 9.54 2.96 -6.25
CA LEU A 58 8.68 4.03 -5.72
C LEU A 58 9.34 5.39 -5.90
N ALA A 59 10.07 5.89 -4.89
CA ALA A 59 10.77 7.16 -5.02
C ALA A 59 11.93 7.03 -6.03
N PRO A 60 12.09 8.00 -6.97
CA PRO A 60 13.10 7.87 -8.02
C PRO A 60 14.55 7.87 -7.53
N ASP A 61 14.82 8.41 -6.34
CA ASP A 61 16.16 8.46 -5.75
C ASP A 61 16.55 7.15 -5.06
N GLU A 62 15.62 6.25 -4.81
CA GLU A 62 15.91 4.94 -4.22
C GLU A 62 16.32 3.95 -5.31
N VAL A 63 17.52 3.41 -5.17
CA VAL A 63 18.08 2.49 -6.18
C VAL A 63 17.95 1.01 -5.80
N ALA A 64 17.64 0.71 -4.53
CA ALA A 64 17.49 -0.66 -4.05
C ALA A 64 16.01 -1.04 -4.01
N TYR A 65 15.52 -1.63 -5.10
CA TYR A 65 14.12 -2.05 -5.21
C TYR A 65 13.99 -3.33 -6.03
N GLY A 66 12.92 -4.09 -5.76
CA GLY A 66 12.56 -5.26 -6.55
C GLY A 66 11.67 -4.89 -7.74
N THR A 67 11.48 -5.87 -8.62
CA THR A 67 10.70 -5.70 -9.87
C THR A 67 9.54 -6.69 -9.98
N LEU A 68 9.22 -7.39 -8.89
CA LEU A 68 8.12 -8.35 -8.89
C LEU A 68 6.76 -7.65 -9.09
N GLY A 69 6.60 -6.46 -8.53
CA GLY A 69 5.45 -5.60 -8.78
C GLY A 69 5.78 -4.51 -9.80
N PRO A 70 4.76 -3.81 -10.34
CA PRO A 70 4.98 -2.70 -11.26
C PRO A 70 5.65 -1.52 -10.57
N ALA A 71 6.37 -0.70 -11.35
CA ALA A 71 6.89 0.56 -10.85
C ALA A 71 5.74 1.49 -10.48
N LEU A 72 5.83 2.11 -9.30
CA LEU A 72 4.81 3.02 -8.78
C LEU A 72 5.28 4.49 -8.81
N THR A 73 6.47 4.75 -9.36
CA THR A 73 6.98 6.11 -9.54
C THR A 73 5.98 6.94 -10.31
N GLY A 74 5.64 8.13 -9.78
CA GLY A 74 4.65 8.99 -10.41
C GLY A 74 3.19 8.57 -10.20
N TYR A 75 2.94 7.67 -9.25
CA TYR A 75 1.59 7.15 -9.01
C TYR A 75 0.56 8.26 -8.76
N GLY A 76 0.97 9.37 -8.14
CA GLY A 76 0.10 10.51 -7.85
C GLY A 76 -0.51 11.19 -9.08
N ALA A 77 0.05 10.95 -10.27
CA ALA A 77 -0.52 11.46 -11.51
C ALA A 77 -1.92 10.88 -11.81
N ARG A 78 -2.29 9.76 -11.18
CA ARG A 78 -3.63 9.19 -11.28
C ARG A 78 -4.70 10.05 -10.61
N GLY A 79 -4.29 11.00 -9.74
CA GLY A 79 -5.20 11.91 -9.06
C GLY A 79 -5.79 11.32 -7.79
N GLN A 80 -6.66 12.11 -7.16
CA GLN A 80 -7.26 11.80 -5.86
C GLN A 80 -8.79 11.78 -5.92
N SER A 81 -9.35 11.39 -7.07
CA SER A 81 -10.81 11.17 -7.14
C SER A 81 -11.23 10.06 -6.19
N GLU A 82 -12.47 10.09 -5.73
CA GLU A 82 -12.95 9.06 -4.82
C GLU A 82 -12.81 7.64 -5.39
N PRO A 83 -13.14 7.37 -6.67
CA PRO A 83 -12.90 6.05 -7.25
C PRO A 83 -11.43 5.63 -7.20
N MET A 84 -10.49 6.57 -7.43
CA MET A 84 -9.06 6.26 -7.38
C MET A 84 -8.59 6.00 -5.95
N LEU A 85 -9.06 6.80 -4.99
CA LEU A 85 -8.75 6.58 -3.58
C LEU A 85 -9.25 5.20 -3.11
N ARG A 86 -10.47 4.84 -3.48
CA ARG A 86 -11.06 3.54 -3.12
C ARG A 86 -10.32 2.38 -3.79
N TYR A 87 -9.93 2.53 -5.05
CA TYR A 87 -9.16 1.52 -5.78
C TYR A 87 -7.81 1.26 -5.11
N THR A 88 -7.06 2.33 -4.85
CA THR A 88 -5.72 2.22 -4.24
C THR A 88 -5.80 1.64 -2.83
N TRP A 89 -6.76 2.11 -2.03
CA TRP A 89 -7.01 1.57 -0.69
C TRP A 89 -7.31 0.08 -0.74
N THR A 90 -8.17 -0.35 -1.65
CA THR A 90 -8.54 -1.76 -1.82
C THR A 90 -7.33 -2.61 -2.18
N LYS A 91 -6.45 -2.11 -3.04
CA LYS A 91 -5.19 -2.80 -3.39
C LYS A 91 -4.30 -3.02 -2.16
N LEU A 92 -4.21 -2.02 -1.30
CA LEU A 92 -3.41 -2.11 -0.06
C LEU A 92 -4.12 -2.96 0.99
N TRP A 93 -5.43 -2.84 1.08
CA TRP A 93 -6.22 -3.62 2.04
C TRP A 93 -6.17 -5.10 1.73
N ASP A 94 -6.50 -5.45 0.50
CA ASP A 94 -6.53 -6.86 0.05
C ASP A 94 -6.39 -6.92 -1.47
N THR A 95 -5.17 -7.10 -1.95
CA THR A 95 -4.89 -7.21 -3.39
C THR A 95 -5.63 -8.40 -4.03
N HIS A 96 -6.00 -9.43 -3.25
CA HIS A 96 -6.75 -10.58 -3.76
C HIS A 96 -8.17 -10.22 -4.21
N ALA A 97 -8.68 -9.04 -3.84
CA ALA A 97 -9.93 -8.53 -4.39
C ALA A 97 -9.86 -8.34 -5.91
N TYR A 98 -8.67 -8.15 -6.46
CA TYR A 98 -8.44 -7.98 -7.90
C TYR A 98 -7.71 -9.17 -8.52
N ASN A 99 -6.75 -9.76 -7.82
CA ASN A 99 -5.97 -10.88 -8.32
C ASN A 99 -5.68 -11.87 -7.19
N LEU A 100 -6.39 -13.00 -7.19
CA LEU A 100 -6.28 -14.04 -6.17
C LEU A 100 -4.88 -14.67 -6.11
N CYS A 101 -4.09 -14.57 -7.19
CA CYS A 101 -2.76 -15.15 -7.27
C CYS A 101 -1.65 -14.16 -6.94
N SER A 102 -1.99 -12.94 -6.53
CA SER A 102 -1.00 -11.92 -6.20
C SER A 102 -0.17 -12.33 -4.99
N HIS A 103 1.13 -12.07 -5.07
CA HIS A 103 2.07 -12.25 -3.94
C HIS A 103 2.15 -11.03 -3.04
N MET A 104 1.49 -9.92 -3.40
CA MET A 104 1.45 -8.73 -2.57
C MET A 104 0.73 -9.06 -1.25
N PRO A 105 1.31 -8.73 -0.09
CA PRO A 105 0.64 -8.99 1.19
C PRO A 105 -0.70 -8.27 1.29
N ARG A 106 -1.64 -8.89 1.97
CA ARG A 106 -2.98 -8.35 2.22
C ARG A 106 -2.95 -7.52 3.50
N PHE A 107 -2.39 -6.32 3.40
CA PHE A 107 -1.96 -5.53 4.55
C PHE A 107 -3.09 -5.19 5.53
N GLY A 108 -4.25 -4.82 5.03
CA GLY A 108 -5.40 -4.51 5.87
C GLY A 108 -6.17 -5.74 6.31
N ALA A 109 -6.49 -6.62 5.36
CA ALA A 109 -7.30 -7.82 5.63
C ALA A 109 -6.67 -8.75 6.65
N GLN A 110 -5.32 -8.86 6.66
CA GLN A 110 -4.59 -9.70 7.59
C GLN A 110 -4.03 -8.93 8.80
N GLY A 111 -4.37 -7.66 8.95
CA GLY A 111 -3.92 -6.87 10.09
C GLY A 111 -2.42 -6.62 10.14
N ILE A 112 -1.72 -6.69 9.01
CA ILE A 112 -0.27 -6.46 8.96
C ILE A 112 0.03 -4.99 9.24
N LEU A 113 -0.75 -4.09 8.66
CA LEU A 113 -0.64 -2.64 8.86
C LEU A 113 -1.93 -2.10 9.47
N THR A 114 -1.79 -1.07 10.30
CA THR A 114 -2.92 -0.36 10.89
C THR A 114 -3.60 0.53 9.86
N GLU A 115 -4.84 0.98 10.17
CA GLU A 115 -5.54 1.95 9.32
C GLU A 115 -4.71 3.22 9.11
N GLN A 116 -4.07 3.73 10.17
CA GLN A 116 -3.24 4.92 10.06
C GLN A 116 -2.03 4.70 9.17
N GLN A 117 -1.37 3.56 9.28
CA GLN A 117 -0.26 3.22 8.40
C GLN A 117 -0.70 3.13 6.94
N LEU A 118 -1.87 2.56 6.68
CA LEU A 118 -2.43 2.50 5.33
C LEU A 118 -2.74 3.89 4.78
N LYS A 119 -3.30 4.79 5.59
CA LYS A 119 -3.51 6.19 5.20
C LYS A 119 -2.20 6.89 4.89
N ASP A 120 -1.17 6.65 5.67
CA ASP A 120 0.16 7.24 5.46
C ASP A 120 0.78 6.74 4.15
N ILE A 121 0.63 5.45 3.83
CA ILE A 121 1.08 4.90 2.55
C ILE A 121 0.29 5.49 1.39
N MET A 122 -1.02 5.65 1.53
CA MET A 122 -1.85 6.31 0.53
C MET A 122 -1.32 7.72 0.22
N ALA A 123 -0.98 8.48 1.25
CA ALA A 123 -0.37 9.80 1.08
C ALA A 123 1.00 9.70 0.41
N PHE A 124 1.83 8.73 0.78
CA PHE A 124 3.13 8.51 0.15
C PHE A 124 3.00 8.25 -1.36
N LEU A 125 1.97 7.52 -1.76
CA LEU A 125 1.71 7.23 -3.18
C LEU A 125 1.09 8.41 -3.93
N LEU A 126 0.20 9.17 -3.30
CA LEU A 126 -0.69 10.10 -4.01
C LEU A 126 -0.41 11.59 -3.74
N ASP A 127 0.25 11.95 -2.63
CA ASP A 127 0.52 13.35 -2.32
C ASP A 127 1.52 13.90 -3.34
N PRO A 128 1.19 15.05 -3.99
CA PRO A 128 2.13 15.68 -4.93
C PRO A 128 3.49 16.03 -4.31
N ALA A 129 3.56 16.27 -3.00
CA ALA A 129 4.80 16.57 -2.30
C ALA A 129 5.65 15.32 -2.01
N SER A 130 5.07 14.12 -2.14
CA SER A 130 5.80 12.87 -1.90
C SER A 130 6.91 12.67 -2.93
N PRO A 131 8.09 12.14 -2.52
CA PRO A 131 9.17 11.86 -3.46
C PRO A 131 8.78 10.87 -4.56
N VAL A 132 7.76 10.03 -4.36
CA VAL A 132 7.22 9.16 -5.41
C VAL A 132 6.77 9.97 -6.63
N ASN A 133 6.31 11.19 -6.41
CA ASN A 133 5.71 12.06 -7.42
C ASN A 133 6.61 13.22 -7.85
N GLN A 134 7.88 13.18 -7.44
CA GLN A 134 8.87 14.19 -7.84
C GLN A 134 9.76 13.63 -8.95
N ASP A 135 10.18 14.50 -9.85
CA ASP A 135 11.20 14.16 -10.83
C ASP A 135 12.58 14.13 -10.17
N LEU A 136 13.48 13.33 -10.71
CA LEU A 136 14.87 13.32 -10.30
C LEU A 136 15.58 14.60 -10.75
#